data_474f9e681c4daec05aaa8915f9809768
#
_entry.id   474f9e681c4daec05aaa8915f9809768
#
_cell.length_a   1.000
_cell.length_b   1.000
_cell.length_c   1.000
_cell.angle_alpha   90.00
_cell.angle_beta   90.00
_cell.angle_gamma   90.00
#
_symmetry.space_group_name_H-M   'P 1'
#
loop_
_entity.id
_entity.type
_entity.pdbx_description
1 polymer ?
#
loop_
_entity_poly.entity_id
_entity_poly.type
_entity_poly.pdbx_seq_one_letter_code
_entity_poly.pdbx_strand_id
1 'polypeptide(L)'
;QVIGWSRRGSKLRWSIKVHKSVTHASKMSERALDTWSRFHELFKPLEGNIDFFLFQLPPNFSCRNELLRRIEVFYEKSRLEQRLAVEFRHPSCFTDEIVEWARGLGLTLVSVDSPIISWVVKSNSNLYLRLHGREEWYAYEYSEEELKELARRVISLNPEKIYVFFNNNHWMLENARVMLSMLKTF
;
A
#
# COMPACT_ATOMS: atom_id res chain seq x y z
N GLN A 1 19.96 4.31 -12.06
CA GLN A 1 18.83 3.34 -12.20
C GLN A 1 17.51 4.09 -12.32
N VAL A 2 17.13 5.00 -11.39
CA VAL A 2 15.86 5.76 -11.41
C VAL A 2 15.72 6.62 -12.67
N ILE A 3 16.78 7.30 -13.11
CA ILE A 3 16.79 8.04 -14.38
C ILE A 3 16.47 7.14 -15.59
N GLY A 4 16.97 5.89 -15.58
CA GLY A 4 16.63 4.91 -16.63
C GLY A 4 15.15 4.52 -16.59
N TRP A 5 14.56 4.40 -15.39
CA TRP A 5 13.14 4.11 -15.22
C TRP A 5 12.26 5.29 -15.68
N SER A 6 12.64 6.54 -15.38
CA SER A 6 11.86 7.72 -15.79
C SER A 6 11.79 7.84 -17.33
N ARG A 7 12.85 7.48 -18.03
CA ARG A 7 12.88 7.51 -19.50
C ARG A 7 12.07 6.38 -20.14
N ARG A 8 12.26 5.13 -19.66
CA ARG A 8 11.63 3.93 -20.25
C ARG A 8 10.19 3.71 -19.77
N GLY A 9 9.89 4.13 -18.53
CA GLY A 9 8.61 3.95 -17.89
C GLY A 9 7.77 5.24 -17.80
N SER A 10 7.96 6.20 -18.71
CA SER A 10 7.27 7.49 -18.70
C SER A 10 5.74 7.39 -18.80
N LYS A 11 5.22 6.28 -19.33
CA LYS A 11 3.78 5.99 -19.41
C LYS A 11 3.26 5.19 -18.20
N LEU A 12 4.15 4.71 -17.33
CA LEU A 12 3.77 3.91 -16.16
C LEU A 12 3.46 4.82 -14.97
N ARG A 13 2.55 4.34 -14.11
CA ARG A 13 2.34 4.90 -12.78
C ARG A 13 3.08 4.03 -11.78
N TRP A 14 3.66 4.66 -10.76
CA TRP A 14 4.56 4.00 -9.83
C TRP A 14 4.03 4.03 -8.41
N SER A 15 4.20 2.93 -7.72
CA SER A 15 4.15 2.85 -6.28
C SER A 15 5.52 2.42 -5.76
N ILE A 16 6.16 3.27 -4.97
CA ILE A 16 7.54 3.07 -4.51
C ILE A 16 7.53 2.56 -3.08
N LYS A 17 8.00 1.32 -2.89
CA LYS A 17 8.17 0.78 -1.53
C LYS A 17 9.34 1.48 -0.83
N VAL A 18 9.02 2.11 0.30
CA VAL A 18 10.00 2.86 1.10
C VAL A 18 10.99 1.93 1.77
N HIS A 19 12.24 2.35 1.84
CA HIS A 19 13.33 1.55 2.38
C HIS A 19 13.10 1.19 3.85
N LYS A 20 13.53 -0.02 4.23
CA LYS A 20 13.35 -0.57 5.59
C LYS A 20 13.98 0.26 6.72
N SER A 21 14.97 1.11 6.44
CA SER A 21 15.51 2.03 7.44
C SER A 21 14.47 3.01 7.97
N VAL A 22 13.52 3.45 7.14
CA VAL A 22 12.43 4.35 7.53
C VAL A 22 11.32 3.58 8.25
N THR A 23 10.89 2.44 7.69
CA THR A 23 9.69 1.72 8.14
C THR A 23 9.96 0.72 9.27
N HIS A 24 11.08 0.01 9.23
CA HIS A 24 11.41 -1.06 10.19
C HIS A 24 12.37 -0.58 11.28
N ALA A 25 13.51 -0.01 10.90
CA ALA A 25 14.52 0.40 11.86
C ALA A 25 14.06 1.61 12.70
N SER A 26 13.55 2.66 12.03
CA SER A 26 13.12 3.90 12.70
C SER A 26 11.63 3.93 13.02
N LYS A 27 10.83 2.96 12.51
CA LYS A 27 9.37 2.86 12.71
C LYS A 27 8.67 4.22 12.57
N MET A 28 8.97 4.93 11.47
CA MET A 28 8.43 6.25 11.11
C MET A 28 8.56 7.31 12.22
N SER A 29 9.55 7.19 13.11
CA SER A 29 9.85 8.24 14.07
C SER A 29 10.40 9.50 13.39
N GLU A 30 10.45 10.63 14.08
CA GLU A 30 11.00 11.88 13.53
C GLU A 30 12.43 11.72 12.96
N ARG A 31 13.25 10.86 13.58
CA ARG A 31 14.59 10.52 13.06
C ARG A 31 14.58 9.88 11.68
N ALA A 32 13.45 9.32 11.25
CA ALA A 32 13.29 8.76 9.93
C ALA A 32 13.15 9.83 8.83
N LEU A 33 12.81 11.07 9.17
CA LEU A 33 12.55 12.13 8.19
C LEU A 33 13.77 12.48 7.34
N ASP A 34 14.96 12.54 7.93
CA ASP A 34 16.19 12.80 7.17
C ASP A 34 16.50 11.65 6.20
N THR A 35 16.31 10.40 6.66
CA THR A 35 16.48 9.21 5.83
C THR A 35 15.45 9.16 4.72
N TRP A 36 14.21 9.52 5.03
CA TRP A 36 13.13 9.66 4.08
C TRP A 36 13.43 10.72 3.02
N SER A 37 13.85 11.90 3.42
CA SER A 37 14.18 13.00 2.51
C SER A 37 15.23 12.58 1.49
N ARG A 38 16.33 11.94 1.95
CA ARG A 38 17.36 11.39 1.05
C ARG A 38 16.83 10.30 0.13
N PHE A 39 15.97 9.43 0.64
CA PHE A 39 15.34 8.39 -0.18
C PHE A 39 14.42 9.01 -1.23
N HIS A 40 13.57 9.95 -0.85
CA HIS A 40 12.63 10.63 -1.73
C HIS A 40 13.35 11.37 -2.88
N GLU A 41 14.44 12.07 -2.57
CA GLU A 41 15.26 12.78 -3.55
C GLU A 41 15.78 11.86 -4.69
N LEU A 42 16.05 10.58 -4.41
CA LEU A 42 16.46 9.61 -5.43
C LEU A 42 15.38 9.40 -6.50
N PHE A 43 14.10 9.59 -6.15
CA PHE A 43 12.96 9.37 -7.04
C PHE A 43 12.45 10.64 -7.71
N LYS A 44 13.06 11.78 -7.46
CA LYS A 44 12.71 13.06 -8.12
C LYS A 44 12.55 12.99 -9.64
N PRO A 45 13.38 12.22 -10.39
CA PRO A 45 13.18 12.05 -11.84
C PRO A 45 11.86 11.36 -12.23
N LEU A 46 11.20 10.70 -11.28
CA LEU A 46 9.90 10.01 -11.46
C LEU A 46 8.73 10.73 -10.81
N GLU A 47 8.95 11.84 -10.12
CA GLU A 47 7.98 12.49 -9.20
C GLU A 47 6.58 12.64 -9.81
N GLY A 48 6.47 13.10 -11.05
CA GLY A 48 5.19 13.24 -11.75
C GLY A 48 4.46 11.93 -12.10
N ASN A 49 5.14 10.80 -11.98
CA ASN A 49 4.60 9.48 -12.28
C ASN A 49 4.38 8.63 -11.03
N ILE A 50 4.75 9.11 -9.83
CA ILE A 50 4.57 8.36 -8.59
C ILE A 50 3.19 8.67 -8.00
N ASP A 51 2.36 7.64 -7.89
CA ASP A 51 1.07 7.74 -7.21
C ASP A 51 1.21 7.52 -5.70
N PHE A 52 2.10 6.61 -5.28
CA PHE A 52 2.26 6.28 -3.87
C PHE A 52 3.71 6.04 -3.47
N PHE A 53 4.00 6.39 -2.23
CA PHE A 53 5.10 5.84 -1.45
C PHE A 53 4.53 4.87 -0.42
N LEU A 54 4.86 3.57 -0.58
CA LEU A 54 4.36 2.50 0.26
C LEU A 54 5.24 2.32 1.50
N PHE A 55 4.68 2.63 2.65
CA PHE A 55 5.27 2.43 3.97
C PHE A 55 4.74 1.12 4.57
N GLN A 56 5.35 -0.01 4.20
CA GLN A 56 5.05 -1.29 4.80
C GLN A 56 5.72 -1.36 6.17
N LEU A 57 4.92 -1.48 7.22
CA LEU A 57 5.40 -1.56 8.60
C LEU A 57 5.71 -3.00 9.02
N PRO A 58 6.63 -3.20 9.99
CA PRO A 58 6.97 -4.53 10.45
C PRO A 58 5.85 -5.16 11.30
N PRO A 59 5.80 -6.51 11.42
CA PRO A 59 4.78 -7.19 12.22
C PRO A 59 4.76 -6.80 13.70
N ASN A 60 5.87 -6.27 14.23
CA ASN A 60 5.95 -5.78 15.61
C ASN A 60 5.58 -4.29 15.77
N PHE A 61 4.95 -3.70 14.76
CA PHE A 61 4.36 -2.36 14.85
C PHE A 61 2.88 -2.49 15.21
N SER A 62 2.55 -2.50 16.48
CA SER A 62 1.17 -2.50 16.96
C SER A 62 0.53 -1.12 16.82
N CYS A 63 -0.79 -1.06 16.64
CA CYS A 63 -1.52 0.21 16.53
C CYS A 63 -1.84 0.83 17.90
N ARG A 64 -0.81 1.04 18.73
CA ARG A 64 -0.89 1.81 19.97
C ARG A 64 -0.82 3.30 19.65
N ASN A 65 -1.47 4.11 20.46
CA ASN A 65 -1.54 5.57 20.26
C ASN A 65 -0.16 6.22 20.04
N GLU A 66 0.86 5.80 20.81
CA GLU A 66 2.23 6.31 20.64
C GLU A 66 2.80 6.04 19.23
N LEU A 67 2.57 4.84 18.69
CA LEU A 67 3.07 4.47 17.36
C LEU A 67 2.24 5.10 16.25
N LEU A 68 0.92 5.23 16.42
CA LEU A 68 0.06 5.96 15.50
C LEU A 68 0.48 7.45 15.44
N ARG A 69 0.77 8.04 16.59
CA ARG A 69 1.28 9.43 16.65
C ARG A 69 2.55 9.65 15.83
N ARG A 70 3.43 8.66 15.73
CA ARG A 70 4.62 8.75 14.85
C ARG A 70 4.22 8.85 13.37
N ILE A 71 3.21 8.09 12.95
CA ILE A 71 2.69 8.16 11.58
C ILE A 71 2.07 9.53 11.31
N GLU A 72 1.31 10.07 12.26
CA GLU A 72 0.69 11.41 12.14
C GLU A 72 1.76 12.49 11.93
N VAL A 73 2.76 12.54 12.80
CA VAL A 73 3.87 13.50 12.68
C VAL A 73 4.64 13.32 11.37
N PHE A 74 4.87 12.06 10.96
CA PHE A 74 5.55 11.77 9.72
C PHE A 74 4.70 12.18 8.50
N TYR A 75 3.40 11.93 8.54
CA TYR A 75 2.45 12.32 7.52
C TYR A 75 2.46 13.85 7.31
N GLU A 76 2.31 14.60 8.39
CA GLU A 76 2.34 16.06 8.38
C GLU A 76 3.65 16.61 7.80
N LYS A 77 4.80 16.10 8.29
CA LYS A 77 6.13 16.60 7.88
C LYS A 77 6.54 16.14 6.48
N SER A 78 6.10 14.97 6.03
CA SER A 78 6.42 14.45 4.68
C SER A 78 5.67 15.17 3.57
N ARG A 79 4.52 15.78 3.85
CA ARG A 79 3.62 16.44 2.90
C ARG A 79 3.22 15.56 1.71
N LEU A 80 3.17 14.26 1.92
CA LEU A 80 2.78 13.31 0.87
C LEU A 80 1.27 13.23 0.67
N GLU A 81 0.50 13.65 1.68
CA GLU A 81 -0.96 13.56 1.67
C GLU A 81 -1.42 12.13 1.35
N GLN A 82 -2.43 11.98 0.48
CA GLN A 82 -2.93 10.66 0.06
C GLN A 82 -1.89 9.78 -0.64
N ARG A 83 -0.73 10.32 -1.06
CA ARG A 83 0.37 9.54 -1.64
C ARG A 83 1.14 8.73 -0.59
N LEU A 84 0.95 9.00 0.71
CA LEU A 84 1.47 8.19 1.80
C LEU A 84 0.55 6.99 1.99
N ALA A 85 1.00 5.81 1.54
CA ALA A 85 0.28 4.56 1.68
C ALA A 85 0.88 3.72 2.81
N VAL A 86 0.07 3.39 3.84
CA VAL A 86 0.52 2.60 5.00
C VAL A 86 -0.04 1.19 4.93
N GLU A 87 0.84 0.20 4.96
CA GLU A 87 0.50 -1.21 5.09
C GLU A 87 0.86 -1.71 6.48
N PHE A 88 -0.13 -2.08 7.24
CA PHE A 88 0.03 -2.72 8.53
C PHE A 88 0.24 -4.24 8.40
N ARG A 89 0.90 -4.84 9.38
CA ARG A 89 1.18 -6.28 9.48
C ARG A 89 0.86 -6.84 10.86
N HIS A 90 0.50 -6.00 11.82
CA HIS A 90 0.15 -6.42 13.17
C HIS A 90 -1.37 -6.55 13.31
N PRO A 91 -1.89 -7.66 13.91
CA PRO A 91 -3.34 -7.89 14.02
C PRO A 91 -4.14 -6.75 14.68
N SER A 92 -3.55 -6.05 15.65
CA SER A 92 -4.22 -4.93 16.33
C SER A 92 -4.55 -3.73 15.43
N CYS A 93 -4.09 -3.74 14.18
CA CYS A 93 -4.29 -2.63 13.26
C CYS A 93 -5.44 -2.86 12.27
N PHE A 94 -6.04 -4.04 12.28
CA PHE A 94 -7.12 -4.37 11.35
C PHE A 94 -8.49 -4.15 11.99
N THR A 95 -8.79 -2.90 12.31
CA THR A 95 -10.04 -2.49 12.96
C THR A 95 -10.65 -1.27 12.27
N ASP A 96 -11.95 -1.04 12.50
CA ASP A 96 -12.67 0.10 11.93
C ASP A 96 -12.14 1.43 12.50
N GLU A 97 -11.68 1.46 13.75
CA GLU A 97 -11.09 2.64 14.37
C GLU A 97 -9.83 3.09 13.63
N ILE A 98 -9.02 2.14 13.11
CA ILE A 98 -7.85 2.46 12.32
C ILE A 98 -8.23 2.99 10.93
N VAL A 99 -9.33 2.49 10.35
CA VAL A 99 -9.86 3.04 9.09
C VAL A 99 -10.32 4.48 9.29
N GLU A 100 -11.07 4.77 10.36
CA GLU A 100 -11.55 6.11 10.69
C GLU A 100 -10.38 7.06 11.01
N TRP A 101 -9.39 6.60 11.76
CA TRP A 101 -8.17 7.35 12.03
C TRP A 101 -7.43 7.73 10.72
N ALA A 102 -7.24 6.76 9.82
CA ALA A 102 -6.59 7.00 8.53
C ALA A 102 -7.40 7.94 7.64
N ARG A 103 -8.73 7.84 7.69
CA ARG A 103 -9.66 8.72 6.97
C ARG A 103 -9.57 10.15 7.50
N GLY A 104 -9.52 10.34 8.80
CA GLY A 104 -9.36 11.66 9.43
C GLY A 104 -8.07 12.37 9.03
N LEU A 105 -7.00 11.63 8.77
CA LEU A 105 -5.74 12.16 8.27
C LEU A 105 -5.75 12.38 6.74
N GLY A 106 -6.52 11.59 5.98
CA GLY A 106 -6.48 11.59 4.52
C GLY A 106 -5.38 10.70 3.91
N LEU A 107 -4.65 9.93 4.73
CA LEU A 107 -3.64 8.99 4.22
C LEU A 107 -4.29 7.78 3.53
N THR A 108 -3.57 7.10 2.64
CA THR A 108 -4.02 5.87 2.00
C THR A 108 -3.70 4.66 2.87
N LEU A 109 -4.74 4.01 3.39
CA LEU A 109 -4.60 2.75 4.09
C LEU A 109 -4.58 1.60 3.09
N VAL A 110 -3.57 0.74 3.20
CA VAL A 110 -3.40 -0.38 2.27
C VAL A 110 -4.26 -1.55 2.72
N SER A 111 -5.17 -1.97 1.86
CA SER A 111 -5.90 -3.23 1.98
C SER A 111 -4.95 -4.41 1.74
N VAL A 112 -5.16 -5.50 2.44
CA VAL A 112 -4.32 -6.70 2.32
C VAL A 112 -5.17 -7.96 2.21
N ASP A 113 -4.74 -8.89 1.36
CA ASP A 113 -5.18 -10.28 1.37
C ASP A 113 -3.96 -11.16 1.60
N SER A 114 -3.95 -11.87 2.73
CA SER A 114 -2.77 -12.57 3.26
C SER A 114 -3.18 -13.76 4.12
N PRO A 115 -2.27 -14.68 4.46
CA PRO A 115 -2.58 -15.83 5.31
C PRO A 115 -3.11 -15.48 6.70
N ILE A 116 -2.85 -14.27 7.18
CA ILE A 116 -3.33 -13.83 8.51
C ILE A 116 -4.67 -13.09 8.44
N ILE A 117 -4.99 -12.46 7.32
CA ILE A 117 -6.23 -11.69 7.17
C ILE A 117 -6.51 -11.34 5.71
N SER A 118 -7.79 -11.29 5.37
CA SER A 118 -8.32 -10.66 4.16
C SER A 118 -9.08 -9.39 4.57
N TRP A 119 -8.44 -8.24 4.45
CA TRP A 119 -8.94 -6.95 4.92
C TRP A 119 -8.96 -5.92 3.79
N VAL A 120 -10.16 -5.67 3.25
CA VAL A 120 -10.38 -4.75 2.13
C VAL A 120 -11.13 -3.53 2.64
N VAL A 121 -10.44 -2.37 2.64
CA VAL A 121 -10.94 -1.11 3.22
C VAL A 121 -10.54 0.08 2.35
N LYS A 122 -11.18 1.21 2.58
CA LYS A 122 -10.89 2.47 1.91
C LYS A 122 -10.88 3.62 2.92
N SER A 123 -9.78 4.37 2.98
CA SER A 123 -9.63 5.53 3.87
C SER A 123 -9.74 6.90 3.16
N ASN A 124 -9.61 6.93 1.83
CA ASN A 124 -9.79 8.14 1.00
C ASN A 124 -10.39 7.77 -0.37
N SER A 125 -10.25 8.60 -1.39
CA SER A 125 -10.80 8.31 -2.72
C SER A 125 -10.12 7.13 -3.45
N ASN A 126 -8.92 6.74 -3.04
CA ASN A 126 -8.18 5.63 -3.64
C ASN A 126 -8.38 4.34 -2.83
N LEU A 127 -8.42 3.21 -3.54
CA LEU A 127 -8.30 1.89 -2.95
C LEU A 127 -6.97 1.27 -3.39
N TYR A 128 -6.13 0.92 -2.43
CA TYR A 128 -4.84 0.27 -2.64
C TYR A 128 -4.88 -1.13 -2.02
N LEU A 129 -4.88 -2.18 -2.84
CA LEU A 129 -4.95 -3.57 -2.41
C LEU A 129 -3.65 -4.30 -2.73
N ARG A 130 -3.14 -5.07 -1.77
CA ARG A 130 -2.00 -5.96 -1.96
C ARG A 130 -2.39 -7.41 -1.64
N LEU A 131 -2.08 -8.30 -2.59
CA LEU A 131 -2.38 -9.72 -2.52
C LEU A 131 -1.09 -10.51 -2.28
N HIS A 132 -1.01 -11.18 -1.13
CA HIS A 132 0.18 -11.88 -0.67
C HIS A 132 0.04 -13.40 -0.62
N GLY A 133 -1.14 -13.91 -0.98
CA GLY A 133 -1.53 -15.33 -0.82
C GLY A 133 -2.38 -15.56 0.42
N ARG A 134 -3.22 -16.59 0.40
CA ARG A 134 -4.14 -16.92 1.50
C ARG A 134 -3.65 -18.04 2.41
N GLU A 135 -2.87 -18.97 1.89
CA GLU A 135 -2.34 -20.11 2.65
C GLU A 135 -0.86 -19.91 2.97
N GLU A 136 -0.08 -19.53 1.95
CA GLU A 136 1.35 -19.31 2.09
C GLU A 136 1.73 -17.91 1.59
N TRP A 137 2.61 -17.24 2.37
CA TRP A 137 3.12 -15.93 2.00
C TRP A 137 3.92 -15.99 0.69
N TYR A 138 3.49 -15.18 -0.28
CA TYR A 138 4.17 -14.98 -1.55
C TYR A 138 4.20 -16.19 -2.50
N ALA A 139 3.59 -17.32 -2.14
CA ALA A 139 3.56 -18.55 -2.94
C ALA A 139 2.13 -19.09 -3.02
N TYR A 140 1.26 -18.39 -3.73
CA TYR A 140 -0.16 -18.70 -3.80
C TYR A 140 -0.74 -18.37 -5.18
N GLU A 141 -1.52 -19.30 -5.74
CA GLU A 141 -2.33 -19.08 -6.92
C GLU A 141 -3.76 -18.73 -6.52
N TYR A 142 -4.17 -17.49 -6.79
CA TYR A 142 -5.56 -17.10 -6.59
C TYR A 142 -6.44 -17.73 -7.65
N SER A 143 -7.53 -18.39 -7.24
CA SER A 143 -8.58 -18.86 -8.15
C SER A 143 -9.38 -17.70 -8.73
N GLU A 144 -10.11 -17.94 -9.81
CA GLU A 144 -10.99 -16.92 -10.40
C GLU A 144 -12.11 -16.51 -9.42
N GLU A 145 -12.64 -17.45 -8.65
CA GLU A 145 -13.67 -17.23 -7.64
C GLU A 145 -13.18 -16.27 -6.54
N GLU A 146 -11.95 -16.48 -6.05
CA GLU A 146 -11.34 -15.63 -5.04
C GLU A 146 -11.06 -14.22 -5.58
N LEU A 147 -10.56 -14.11 -6.80
CA LEU A 147 -10.35 -12.83 -7.45
C LEU A 147 -11.68 -12.09 -7.67
N LYS A 148 -12.74 -12.81 -8.05
CA LYS A 148 -14.08 -12.25 -8.23
C LYS A 148 -14.69 -11.78 -6.89
N GLU A 149 -14.49 -12.53 -5.81
CA GLU A 149 -14.89 -12.11 -4.46
C GLU A 149 -14.19 -10.80 -4.08
N LEU A 150 -12.87 -10.73 -4.25
CA LEU A 150 -12.07 -9.54 -3.95
C LEU A 150 -12.48 -8.35 -4.82
N ALA A 151 -12.71 -8.56 -6.12
CA ALA A 151 -13.17 -7.51 -7.05
C ALA A 151 -14.51 -6.92 -6.60
N ARG A 152 -15.47 -7.75 -6.19
CA ARG A 152 -16.77 -7.28 -5.67
C ARG A 152 -16.61 -6.45 -4.40
N ARG A 153 -15.75 -6.89 -3.45
CA ARG A 153 -15.45 -6.13 -2.22
C ARG A 153 -14.81 -4.78 -2.52
N VAL A 154 -13.87 -4.75 -3.46
CA VAL A 154 -13.21 -3.51 -3.90
C VAL A 154 -14.22 -2.53 -4.48
N ILE A 155 -15.09 -2.99 -5.38
CA ILE A 155 -16.08 -2.14 -6.07
C ILE A 155 -17.16 -1.66 -5.11
N SER A 156 -17.61 -2.49 -4.16
CA SER A 156 -18.62 -2.10 -3.17
C SER A 156 -18.21 -0.91 -2.31
N LEU A 157 -16.91 -0.62 -2.19
CA LEU A 157 -16.38 0.56 -1.49
C LEU A 157 -16.41 1.85 -2.33
N ASN A 158 -16.84 1.76 -3.59
CA ASN A 158 -16.96 2.89 -4.52
C ASN A 158 -15.71 3.80 -4.55
N PRO A 159 -14.51 3.30 -4.87
CA PRO A 159 -13.31 4.11 -5.01
C PRO A 159 -13.29 4.87 -6.34
N GLU A 160 -12.65 6.05 -6.38
CA GLU A 160 -12.38 6.76 -7.63
C GLU A 160 -11.28 6.07 -8.44
N LYS A 161 -10.28 5.50 -7.76
CA LYS A 161 -9.17 4.77 -8.38
C LYS A 161 -8.87 3.51 -7.61
N ILE A 162 -8.59 2.44 -8.36
CA ILE A 162 -8.26 1.12 -7.83
C ILE A 162 -6.82 0.77 -8.23
N TYR A 163 -6.02 0.40 -7.24
CA TYR A 163 -4.66 -0.07 -7.42
C TYR A 163 -4.53 -1.45 -6.78
N VAL A 164 -4.23 -2.46 -7.60
CA VAL A 164 -4.06 -3.84 -7.13
C VAL A 164 -2.65 -4.31 -7.43
N PHE A 165 -1.94 -4.75 -6.40
CA PHE A 165 -0.57 -5.24 -6.51
C PHE A 165 -0.49 -6.68 -6.04
N PHE A 166 -0.10 -7.53 -6.95
CA PHE A 166 0.13 -8.95 -6.69
C PHE A 166 1.56 -9.16 -6.19
N ASN A 167 1.70 -9.94 -5.14
CA ASN A 167 2.97 -10.33 -4.55
C ASN A 167 2.92 -11.81 -4.17
N ASN A 168 2.61 -12.65 -5.16
CA ASN A 168 2.36 -14.09 -5.04
C ASN A 168 3.18 -14.93 -6.03
N ASN A 169 4.46 -14.54 -6.22
CA ASN A 169 5.45 -15.29 -7.02
C ASN A 169 5.08 -15.43 -8.51
N HIS A 170 5.13 -16.66 -9.02
CA HIS A 170 4.97 -16.95 -10.44
C HIS A 170 3.58 -16.62 -10.99
N TRP A 171 2.57 -16.58 -10.13
CA TRP A 171 1.17 -16.33 -10.51
C TRP A 171 0.80 -14.86 -10.64
N MET A 172 1.71 -13.94 -10.27
CA MET A 172 1.44 -12.49 -10.25
C MET A 172 0.88 -11.97 -11.56
N LEU A 173 1.44 -12.38 -12.69
CA LEU A 173 1.06 -11.85 -14.00
C LEU A 173 -0.34 -12.33 -14.42
N GLU A 174 -0.60 -13.62 -14.29
CA GLU A 174 -1.89 -14.18 -14.69
C GLU A 174 -3.01 -13.70 -13.77
N ASN A 175 -2.81 -13.74 -12.46
CA ASN A 175 -3.79 -13.21 -11.51
C ASN A 175 -4.06 -11.70 -11.73
N ALA A 176 -3.03 -10.91 -12.07
CA ALA A 176 -3.21 -9.49 -12.38
C ALA A 176 -4.03 -9.26 -13.66
N ARG A 177 -3.83 -10.08 -14.70
CA ARG A 177 -4.62 -10.02 -15.94
C ARG A 177 -6.09 -10.35 -15.69
N VAL A 178 -6.36 -11.42 -14.95
CA VAL A 178 -7.71 -11.85 -14.60
C VAL A 178 -8.41 -10.76 -13.78
N MET A 179 -7.77 -10.26 -12.71
CA MET A 179 -8.30 -9.19 -11.88
C MET A 179 -8.59 -7.93 -12.69
N LEU A 180 -7.68 -7.52 -13.57
CA LEU A 180 -7.87 -6.35 -14.43
C LEU A 180 -9.08 -6.51 -15.36
N SER A 181 -9.27 -7.70 -15.94
CA SER A 181 -10.43 -8.01 -16.78
C SER A 181 -11.71 -7.89 -15.97
N MET A 182 -11.76 -8.48 -14.77
CA MET A 182 -12.93 -8.42 -13.89
C MET A 182 -13.28 -6.97 -13.52
N LEU A 183 -12.29 -6.19 -13.08
CA LEU A 183 -12.51 -4.79 -12.67
C LEU A 183 -12.96 -3.86 -13.81
N LYS A 184 -12.74 -4.24 -15.07
CA LYS A 184 -13.24 -3.49 -16.24
C LYS A 184 -14.69 -3.85 -16.62
N THR A 185 -15.19 -4.97 -16.11
CA THR A 185 -16.54 -5.46 -16.45
C THR A 185 -17.60 -4.90 -15.48
N PHE A 186 -17.19 -4.45 -14.31
CA PHE A 186 -18.04 -3.79 -13.33
C PHE A 186 -18.15 -2.29 -13.61
#